data_00ea4b1003b25a90e42ae8d733900321
#
_entry.id   00ea4b1003b25a90e42ae8d733900321
#
_cell.length_a   1.000
_cell.length_b   1.000
_cell.length_c   1.000
_cell.angle_alpha   90.00
_cell.angle_beta   90.00
_cell.angle_gamma   90.00
#
_symmetry.space_group_name_H-M   'P 1'
#
loop_
_entity.id
_entity.type
_entity.pdbx_description
1 polymer ?
#
loop_
_entity_poly.entity_id
_entity_poly.type
_entity_poly.pdbx_seq_one_letter_code
_entity_poly.pdbx_strand_id
1 'polypeptide(L)'
;VLSMGMTKMAKKNAVVKRLTAVETLGCTQIICSDKTGTLTQNLMQIHETRFFGLPEAQQLGTDEMSEIIAEGIAVNSTATLDLTGEKPRALGNPTEGALILWLRAQGVDFMKMRSDAEYVAELPFSTERKYMATVVHSSKLNKKVLYVKGAPEYVFALCKQSLGNVTKETLDAML
;
A
#
# COMPACT_ATOMS: atom_id res chain seq x y z
N VAL A 1 23.05 40.07 -9.91
CA VAL A 1 21.58 39.85 -9.67
C VAL A 1 21.21 38.38 -9.81
N LEU A 2 21.55 37.70 -10.94
CA LEU A 2 21.22 36.28 -11.17
C LEU A 2 21.85 35.34 -10.12
N SER A 3 23.09 35.57 -9.71
CA SER A 3 23.76 34.80 -8.66
C SER A 3 23.02 34.89 -7.31
N MET A 4 22.50 36.06 -6.95
CA MET A 4 21.68 36.21 -5.72
C MET A 4 20.35 35.48 -5.84
N GLY A 5 19.77 35.44 -7.04
CA GLY A 5 18.55 34.66 -7.32
C GLY A 5 18.78 33.17 -7.12
N MET A 6 19.89 32.63 -7.65
CA MET A 6 20.28 31.23 -7.46
C MET A 6 20.48 30.87 -5.99
N THR A 7 21.13 31.74 -5.20
CA THR A 7 21.32 31.52 -3.77
C THR A 7 19.98 31.48 -3.03
N LYS A 8 19.01 32.33 -3.38
CA LYS A 8 17.68 32.31 -2.81
C LYS A 8 16.91 31.03 -3.19
N MET A 9 17.06 30.55 -4.42
CA MET A 9 16.46 29.30 -4.88
C MET A 9 17.06 28.10 -4.16
N ALA A 10 18.39 28.06 -4.02
CA ALA A 10 19.09 27.00 -3.29
C ALA A 10 18.62 26.90 -1.81
N LYS A 11 18.40 28.04 -1.13
CA LYS A 11 17.83 28.09 0.22
C LYS A 11 16.40 27.54 0.30
N LYS A 12 15.69 27.46 -0.83
CA LYS A 12 14.37 26.84 -0.97
C LYS A 12 14.43 25.43 -1.55
N ASN A 13 15.60 24.78 -1.49
CA ASN A 13 15.85 23.43 -2.01
C ASN A 13 15.68 23.28 -3.53
N ALA A 14 15.74 24.41 -4.27
CA ALA A 14 15.70 24.39 -5.73
C ALA A 14 17.13 24.45 -6.30
N VAL A 15 17.55 23.40 -6.99
CA VAL A 15 18.88 23.30 -7.60
C VAL A 15 18.83 23.80 -9.05
N VAL A 16 19.53 24.88 -9.33
CA VAL A 16 19.66 25.43 -10.68
C VAL A 16 20.96 24.94 -11.33
N LYS A 17 20.85 24.14 -12.37
CA LYS A 17 22.01 23.58 -13.11
C LYS A 17 22.55 24.51 -14.18
N ARG A 18 21.72 25.40 -14.70
CA ARG A 18 22.10 26.37 -15.74
C ARG A 18 21.58 27.77 -15.39
N LEU A 19 22.43 28.77 -15.46
CA LEU A 19 22.08 30.14 -15.09
C LEU A 19 20.95 30.73 -15.96
N THR A 20 20.98 30.45 -17.27
CA THR A 20 19.95 30.87 -18.22
C THR A 20 18.58 30.27 -17.95
N ALA A 21 18.52 29.11 -17.27
CA ALA A 21 17.24 28.47 -16.92
C ALA A 21 16.40 29.29 -15.91
N VAL A 22 17.06 30.12 -15.07
CA VAL A 22 16.38 31.00 -14.11
C VAL A 22 15.55 32.05 -14.82
N GLU A 23 16.12 32.65 -15.85
CA GLU A 23 15.45 33.68 -16.63
C GLU A 23 14.29 33.09 -17.44
N THR A 24 14.52 31.97 -18.11
CA THR A 24 13.50 31.25 -18.87
C THR A 24 12.35 30.83 -17.95
N LEU A 25 12.64 30.31 -16.73
CA LEU A 25 11.64 29.92 -15.78
C LEU A 25 10.74 31.09 -15.32
N GLY A 26 11.36 32.28 -15.17
CA GLY A 26 10.62 33.51 -14.81
C GLY A 26 9.64 33.99 -15.88
N CYS A 27 9.84 33.59 -17.13
CA CYS A 27 9.03 33.99 -18.29
C CYS A 27 8.02 32.92 -18.72
N THR A 28 7.92 31.79 -18.00
CA THR A 28 7.01 30.70 -18.37
C THR A 28 5.57 31.10 -18.17
N GLN A 29 4.72 30.78 -19.13
CA GLN A 29 3.27 31.00 -19.09
C GLN A 29 2.51 29.71 -18.79
N ILE A 30 3.13 28.57 -19.03
CA ILE A 30 2.53 27.24 -18.81
C ILE A 30 3.53 26.39 -18.02
N ILE A 31 3.07 25.80 -16.93
CA ILE A 31 3.83 24.89 -16.09
C ILE A 31 3.15 23.52 -16.12
N CYS A 32 3.83 22.52 -16.67
CA CYS A 32 3.40 21.13 -16.62
C CYS A 32 4.13 20.47 -15.44
N SER A 33 3.35 19.89 -14.50
CA SER A 33 3.91 19.21 -13.34
C SER A 33 3.45 17.76 -13.31
N ASP A 34 4.36 16.86 -12.95
CA ASP A 34 3.96 15.50 -12.59
C ASP A 34 3.25 15.52 -11.23
N LYS A 35 2.34 14.56 -11.02
CA LYS A 35 1.58 14.45 -9.77
C LYS A 35 2.41 13.78 -8.68
N THR A 36 2.89 12.57 -8.97
CA THR A 36 3.45 11.69 -7.95
C THR A 36 4.90 12.05 -7.60
N GLY A 37 5.16 12.36 -6.34
CA GLY A 37 6.48 12.78 -5.85
C GLY A 37 6.83 14.23 -6.14
N THR A 38 5.96 14.99 -6.83
CA THR A 38 6.10 16.42 -7.10
C THR A 38 5.00 17.23 -6.41
N LEU A 39 3.75 16.97 -6.74
CA LEU A 39 2.58 17.55 -6.05
C LEU A 39 2.18 16.75 -4.81
N THR A 40 2.57 15.50 -4.73
CA THR A 40 2.37 14.60 -3.60
C THR A 40 3.72 14.16 -3.03
N GLN A 41 3.70 13.66 -1.81
CA GLN A 41 4.90 13.17 -1.13
C GLN A 41 5.34 11.77 -1.57
N ASN A 42 4.64 11.14 -2.52
CA ASN A 42 4.82 9.73 -2.90
C ASN A 42 4.73 8.78 -1.68
N LEU A 43 3.91 9.14 -0.72
CA LEU A 43 3.67 8.38 0.50
C LEU A 43 2.23 7.87 0.49
N MET A 44 2.07 6.56 0.38
CA MET A 44 0.76 5.92 0.48
C MET A 44 0.38 5.73 1.95
N GLN A 45 -0.88 6.01 2.26
CA GLN A 45 -1.49 5.77 3.57
C GLN A 45 -2.87 5.18 3.38
N ILE A 46 -3.30 4.33 4.31
CA ILE A 46 -4.67 3.86 4.35
C ILE A 46 -5.57 5.01 4.79
N HIS A 47 -6.53 5.37 3.95
CA HIS A 47 -7.53 6.38 4.27
C HIS A 47 -8.74 5.77 4.95
N GLU A 48 -9.21 4.65 4.42
CA GLU A 48 -10.39 3.93 4.91
C GLU A 48 -10.19 2.43 4.72
N THR A 49 -10.76 1.62 5.61
CA THR A 49 -10.81 0.16 5.50
C THR A 49 -12.26 -0.32 5.54
N ARG A 50 -12.57 -1.35 4.77
CA ARG A 50 -13.87 -2.03 4.77
C ARG A 50 -13.68 -3.53 4.64
N PHE A 51 -13.46 -4.16 5.78
CA PHE A 51 -13.40 -5.62 5.89
C PHE A 51 -14.78 -6.12 6.33
N PHE A 52 -15.46 -6.84 5.46
CA PHE A 52 -16.85 -7.28 5.68
C PHE A 52 -17.03 -8.24 6.85
N GLY A 53 -15.97 -8.89 7.29
CA GLY A 53 -15.99 -9.76 8.47
C GLY A 53 -15.71 -9.05 9.79
N LEU A 54 -15.36 -7.75 9.77
CA LEU A 54 -15.05 -6.96 10.95
C LEU A 54 -16.23 -6.08 11.38
N PRO A 55 -16.28 -5.69 12.68
CA PRO A 55 -17.19 -4.67 13.17
C PRO A 55 -16.98 -3.30 12.45
N GLU A 56 -17.94 -2.39 12.59
CA GLU A 56 -17.92 -1.07 11.95
C GLU A 56 -16.66 -0.26 12.26
N ALA A 57 -16.08 -0.44 13.45
CA ALA A 57 -14.83 0.22 13.86
C ALA A 57 -13.60 -0.23 13.05
N GLN A 58 -13.70 -1.30 12.25
CA GLN A 58 -12.63 -1.83 11.39
C GLN A 58 -11.29 -2.04 12.13
N GLN A 59 -11.35 -2.39 13.41
CA GLN A 59 -10.17 -2.72 14.23
C GLN A 59 -9.97 -4.23 14.27
N LEU A 60 -8.71 -4.64 14.18
CA LEU A 60 -8.35 -6.04 14.35
C LEU A 60 -8.42 -6.43 15.82
N GLY A 61 -9.11 -7.51 16.10
CA GLY A 61 -9.20 -8.16 17.39
C GLY A 61 -8.37 -9.44 17.47
N THR A 62 -8.79 -10.33 18.35
CA THR A 62 -8.22 -11.69 18.52
C THR A 62 -9.13 -12.78 17.95
N ASP A 63 -10.15 -12.40 17.21
CA ASP A 63 -11.05 -13.31 16.55
C ASP A 63 -10.45 -13.88 15.24
N GLU A 64 -11.00 -15.00 14.79
CA GLU A 64 -10.50 -15.72 13.61
C GLU A 64 -10.49 -14.84 12.36
N MET A 65 -11.48 -13.96 12.19
CA MET A 65 -11.54 -13.08 11.02
C MET A 65 -10.43 -12.05 11.03
N SER A 66 -10.15 -11.43 12.18
CA SER A 66 -9.06 -10.51 12.37
C SER A 66 -7.70 -11.17 12.09
N GLU A 67 -7.51 -12.42 12.54
CA GLU A 67 -6.31 -13.20 12.27
C GLU A 67 -6.14 -13.50 10.78
N ILE A 68 -7.20 -13.89 10.07
CA ILE A 68 -7.18 -14.15 8.62
C ILE A 68 -6.80 -12.88 7.84
N ILE A 69 -7.38 -11.74 8.19
CA ILE A 69 -7.09 -10.46 7.54
C ILE A 69 -5.63 -10.08 7.78
N ALA A 70 -5.17 -10.16 9.03
CA ALA A 70 -3.81 -9.84 9.40
C ALA A 70 -2.79 -10.75 8.69
N GLU A 71 -3.01 -12.07 8.70
CA GLU A 71 -2.17 -13.03 7.99
C GLU A 71 -2.16 -12.75 6.50
N GLY A 72 -3.32 -12.55 5.87
CA GLY A 72 -3.43 -12.27 4.45
C GLY A 72 -2.65 -11.01 4.03
N ILE A 73 -2.71 -9.95 4.80
CA ILE A 73 -1.93 -8.74 4.53
C ILE A 73 -0.44 -9.00 4.75
N ALA A 74 -0.07 -9.69 5.83
CA ALA A 74 1.31 -9.95 6.17
C ALA A 74 2.01 -10.85 5.14
N VAL A 75 1.42 -12.01 4.80
CA VAL A 75 2.08 -13.01 3.96
C VAL A 75 1.97 -12.72 2.46
N ASN A 76 0.89 -12.05 2.03
CA ASN A 76 0.69 -11.68 0.63
C ASN A 76 1.25 -10.27 0.34
N SER A 77 2.48 -9.99 0.76
CA SER A 77 3.14 -8.69 0.59
C SER A 77 4.66 -8.87 0.60
N THR A 78 5.34 -8.18 -0.32
CA THR A 78 6.80 -8.14 -0.41
C THR A 78 7.41 -6.93 0.31
N ALA A 79 6.61 -5.95 0.68
CA ALA A 79 7.09 -4.75 1.38
C ALA A 79 7.60 -5.08 2.78
N THR A 80 8.58 -4.31 3.25
CA THR A 80 9.14 -4.37 4.60
C THR A 80 9.12 -2.98 5.24
N LEU A 81 9.50 -2.90 6.52
CA LEU A 81 9.63 -1.63 7.23
C LEU A 81 11.08 -1.37 7.63
N ASP A 82 11.56 -0.16 7.35
CA ASP A 82 12.73 0.40 7.98
C ASP A 82 12.32 1.06 9.29
N LEU A 83 12.88 0.58 10.38
CA LEU A 83 12.61 1.04 11.75
C LEU A 83 13.79 1.82 12.34
N THR A 84 14.81 2.14 11.57
CA THR A 84 16.04 2.82 12.06
C THR A 84 15.84 4.31 12.31
N GLY A 85 14.83 4.93 11.67
CA GLY A 85 14.52 6.35 11.83
C GLY A 85 13.50 6.63 12.94
N GLU A 86 13.22 7.92 13.18
CA GLU A 86 12.21 8.36 14.18
C GLU A 86 10.79 7.82 13.87
N LYS A 87 10.50 7.60 12.60
CA LYS A 87 9.21 7.05 12.14
C LYS A 87 9.45 5.85 11.24
N PRO A 88 8.66 4.78 11.38
CA PRO A 88 8.71 3.64 10.48
C PRO A 88 8.49 4.09 9.03
N ARG A 89 9.32 3.58 8.12
CA ARG A 89 9.20 3.85 6.67
C ARG A 89 9.01 2.54 5.93
N ALA A 90 8.04 2.51 5.03
CA ALA A 90 7.84 1.36 4.17
C ALA A 90 8.92 1.31 3.08
N LEU A 91 9.45 0.11 2.83
CA LEU A 91 10.37 -0.22 1.76
C LEU A 91 9.70 -1.21 0.80
N GLY A 92 9.83 -0.99 -0.49
CA GLY A 92 9.20 -1.81 -1.53
C GLY A 92 7.99 -1.14 -2.17
N ASN A 93 6.96 -1.92 -2.51
CA ASN A 93 5.75 -1.40 -3.13
C ASN A 93 5.00 -0.45 -2.18
N PRO A 94 4.68 0.80 -2.58
CA PRO A 94 4.04 1.78 -1.69
C PRO A 94 2.67 1.34 -1.15
N THR A 95 1.86 0.66 -1.96
CA THR A 95 0.54 0.16 -1.54
C THR A 95 0.68 -0.92 -0.48
N GLU A 96 1.58 -1.88 -0.70
CA GLU A 96 1.88 -2.92 0.28
C GLU A 96 2.47 -2.34 1.55
N GLY A 97 3.37 -1.36 1.41
CA GLY A 97 3.96 -0.65 2.54
C GLY A 97 2.92 0.04 3.41
N ALA A 98 1.90 0.66 2.80
CA ALA A 98 0.79 1.27 3.53
C ALA A 98 -0.01 0.24 4.34
N LEU A 99 -0.26 -0.94 3.76
CA LEU A 99 -0.93 -2.04 4.46
C LEU A 99 -0.11 -2.58 5.65
N ILE A 100 1.20 -2.74 5.48
CA ILE A 100 2.08 -3.19 6.56
C ILE A 100 2.20 -2.15 7.67
N LEU A 101 2.25 -0.85 7.34
CA LEU A 101 2.21 0.23 8.34
C LEU A 101 0.88 0.22 9.11
N TRP A 102 -0.23 -0.02 8.41
CA TRP A 102 -1.54 -0.15 9.03
C TRP A 102 -1.60 -1.35 10.00
N LEU A 103 -1.11 -2.54 9.59
CA LEU A 103 -1.02 -3.71 10.48
C LEU A 103 -0.23 -3.39 11.75
N ARG A 104 0.92 -2.72 11.60
CA ARG A 104 1.72 -2.30 12.75
C ARG A 104 0.94 -1.35 13.67
N ALA A 105 0.19 -0.41 13.11
CA ALA A 105 -0.66 0.50 13.90
C ALA A 105 -1.77 -0.23 14.65
N GLN A 106 -2.23 -1.39 14.13
CA GLN A 106 -3.16 -2.30 14.82
C GLN A 106 -2.48 -3.17 15.89
N GLY A 107 -1.17 -3.02 16.12
CA GLY A 107 -0.42 -3.81 17.10
C GLY A 107 0.00 -5.21 16.61
N VAL A 108 -0.12 -5.49 15.31
CA VAL A 108 0.21 -6.80 14.74
C VAL A 108 1.70 -6.90 14.41
N ASP A 109 2.35 -7.96 14.88
CA ASP A 109 3.71 -8.31 14.49
C ASP A 109 3.68 -9.11 13.17
N PHE A 110 3.69 -8.37 12.06
CA PHE A 110 3.65 -8.97 10.72
C PHE A 110 4.93 -9.76 10.39
N MET A 111 6.08 -9.41 10.99
CA MET A 111 7.32 -10.16 10.78
C MET A 111 7.23 -11.56 11.38
N LYS A 112 6.70 -11.66 12.59
CA LYS A 112 6.44 -12.94 13.22
C LYS A 112 5.44 -13.76 12.40
N MET A 113 4.34 -13.15 11.95
CA MET A 113 3.37 -13.84 11.08
C MET A 113 4.02 -14.42 9.82
N ARG A 114 4.92 -13.67 9.18
CA ARG A 114 5.67 -14.15 8.01
C ARG A 114 6.62 -15.28 8.33
N SER A 115 7.30 -15.22 9.48
CA SER A 115 8.22 -16.28 9.89
C SER A 115 7.52 -17.58 10.28
N ASP A 116 6.31 -17.46 10.82
CA ASP A 116 5.50 -18.59 11.26
C ASP A 116 4.70 -19.24 10.11
N ALA A 117 4.56 -18.53 8.98
CA ALA A 117 3.82 -19.00 7.83
C ALA A 117 4.64 -19.99 6.99
N GLU A 118 4.06 -21.13 6.66
CA GLU A 118 4.62 -22.08 5.71
C GLU A 118 4.17 -21.72 4.29
N TYR A 119 5.07 -21.12 3.51
CA TYR A 119 4.80 -20.75 2.12
C TYR A 119 4.78 -21.97 1.22
N VAL A 120 3.71 -22.14 0.47
CA VAL A 120 3.51 -23.26 -0.47
C VAL A 120 3.74 -22.83 -1.90
N ALA A 121 3.16 -21.69 -2.32
CA ALA A 121 3.30 -21.15 -3.66
C ALA A 121 3.03 -19.66 -3.68
N GLU A 122 3.60 -18.97 -4.66
CA GLU A 122 3.36 -17.56 -4.92
C GLU A 122 3.13 -17.34 -6.42
N LEU A 123 2.14 -16.51 -6.75
CA LEU A 123 1.90 -15.95 -8.06
C LEU A 123 2.17 -14.45 -8.00
N PRO A 124 3.33 -13.96 -8.49
CA PRO A 124 3.67 -12.55 -8.44
C PRO A 124 2.66 -11.68 -9.19
N PHE A 125 2.59 -10.39 -8.87
CA PHE A 125 1.75 -9.44 -9.57
C PHE A 125 2.09 -9.37 -11.06
N SER A 126 1.06 -9.29 -11.89
CA SER A 126 1.20 -9.05 -13.33
C SER A 126 0.21 -7.97 -13.75
N THR A 127 0.66 -7.09 -14.65
CA THR A 127 -0.18 -6.03 -15.21
C THR A 127 -1.33 -6.56 -16.06
N GLU A 128 -1.21 -7.77 -16.59
CA GLU A 128 -2.27 -8.45 -17.34
C GLU A 128 -3.33 -9.01 -16.40
N ARG A 129 -2.90 -9.71 -15.34
CA ARG A 129 -3.81 -10.33 -14.36
C ARG A 129 -4.38 -9.33 -13.37
N LYS A 130 -3.67 -8.22 -13.12
CA LYS A 130 -4.05 -7.19 -12.15
C LYS A 130 -4.12 -7.65 -10.69
N TYR A 131 -3.62 -8.85 -10.37
CA TYR A 131 -3.55 -9.37 -9.00
C TYR A 131 -2.29 -10.19 -8.77
N MET A 132 -1.97 -10.39 -7.52
CA MET A 132 -1.03 -11.41 -7.02
C MET A 132 -1.74 -12.34 -6.04
N ALA A 133 -1.17 -13.52 -5.85
CA ALA A 133 -1.70 -14.51 -4.93
C ALA A 133 -0.59 -15.25 -4.21
N THR A 134 -0.83 -15.61 -2.95
CA THR A 134 0.10 -16.39 -2.13
C THR A 134 -0.66 -17.52 -1.45
N VAL A 135 -0.14 -18.74 -1.55
CA VAL A 135 -0.66 -19.91 -0.84
C VAL A 135 0.24 -20.17 0.35
N VAL A 136 -0.34 -20.21 1.53
CA VAL A 136 0.35 -20.60 2.77
C VAL A 136 -0.41 -21.72 3.46
N HIS A 137 0.29 -22.53 4.23
CA HIS A 137 -0.34 -23.35 5.25
C HIS A 137 -0.49 -22.50 6.51
N SER A 138 -1.72 -22.04 6.78
CA SER A 138 -2.02 -21.23 7.94
C SER A 138 -2.00 -22.09 9.20
N SER A 139 -1.10 -21.78 10.12
CA SER A 139 -1.04 -22.45 11.44
C SER A 139 -2.28 -22.16 12.29
N LYS A 140 -2.93 -21.01 12.05
CA LYS A 140 -4.14 -20.57 12.75
C LYS A 140 -5.37 -21.36 12.32
N LEU A 141 -5.54 -21.53 11.01
CA LEU A 141 -6.67 -22.23 10.42
C LEU A 141 -6.40 -23.73 10.23
N ASN A 142 -5.17 -24.19 10.44
CA ASN A 142 -4.71 -25.57 10.21
C ASN A 142 -5.09 -26.10 8.81
N LYS A 143 -4.96 -25.24 7.78
CA LYS A 143 -5.28 -25.59 6.39
C LYS A 143 -4.51 -24.70 5.41
N LYS A 144 -4.46 -25.11 4.14
CA LYS A 144 -3.92 -24.28 3.07
C LYS A 144 -4.91 -23.17 2.73
N VAL A 145 -4.41 -21.94 2.70
CA VAL A 145 -5.18 -20.74 2.38
C VAL A 145 -4.53 -20.04 1.20
N LEU A 146 -5.36 -19.60 0.25
CA LEU A 146 -4.98 -18.76 -0.87
C LEU A 146 -5.39 -17.33 -0.57
N TYR A 147 -4.40 -16.44 -0.40
CA TYR A 147 -4.62 -15.02 -0.29
C TYR A 147 -4.43 -14.36 -1.64
N VAL A 148 -5.41 -13.57 -2.08
CA VAL A 148 -5.38 -12.84 -3.35
C VAL A 148 -5.55 -11.35 -3.07
N LYS A 149 -4.71 -10.51 -3.69
CA LYS A 149 -4.89 -9.06 -3.69
C LYS A 149 -4.67 -8.50 -5.08
N GLY A 150 -5.41 -7.46 -5.44
CA GLY A 150 -5.31 -6.84 -6.75
C GLY A 150 -6.39 -5.82 -6.99
N ALA A 151 -6.58 -5.45 -8.26
CA ALA A 151 -7.64 -4.56 -8.66
C ALA A 151 -9.01 -5.18 -8.30
N PRO A 152 -9.90 -4.42 -7.64
CA PRO A 152 -11.12 -4.98 -7.05
C PRO A 152 -12.02 -5.64 -8.10
N GLU A 153 -12.15 -5.08 -9.28
CA GLU A 153 -12.95 -5.63 -10.38
C GLU A 153 -12.49 -7.04 -10.81
N TYR A 154 -11.17 -7.30 -10.76
CA TYR A 154 -10.62 -8.63 -11.08
C TYR A 154 -10.78 -9.60 -9.91
N VAL A 155 -10.48 -9.15 -8.69
CA VAL A 155 -10.56 -10.00 -7.49
C VAL A 155 -12.02 -10.39 -7.22
N PHE A 156 -12.97 -9.45 -7.30
CA PHE A 156 -14.38 -9.75 -7.10
C PHE A 156 -14.95 -10.69 -8.14
N ALA A 157 -14.50 -10.62 -9.39
CA ALA A 157 -14.90 -11.58 -10.43
C ALA A 157 -14.49 -13.03 -10.12
N LEU A 158 -13.42 -13.22 -9.33
CA LEU A 158 -12.97 -14.55 -8.89
C LEU A 158 -13.75 -15.06 -7.66
N CYS A 159 -14.40 -14.17 -6.90
CA CYS A 159 -15.12 -14.53 -5.69
C CYS A 159 -16.44 -15.22 -6.05
N LYS A 160 -16.66 -16.41 -5.49
CA LYS A 160 -17.92 -17.18 -5.65
C LYS A 160 -18.87 -17.02 -4.46
N GLN A 161 -18.33 -16.65 -3.31
CA GLN A 161 -19.05 -16.49 -2.05
C GLN A 161 -18.46 -15.30 -1.30
N SER A 162 -19.26 -14.68 -0.44
CA SER A 162 -18.82 -13.62 0.48
C SER A 162 -19.09 -14.04 1.91
N LEU A 163 -18.27 -13.55 2.83
CA LEU A 163 -18.55 -13.65 4.27
C LEU A 163 -19.44 -12.48 4.69
N GLY A 164 -20.44 -12.76 5.52
CA GLY A 164 -21.42 -11.77 5.96
C GLY A 164 -22.52 -11.48 4.93
N ASN A 165 -23.25 -10.40 5.15
CA ASN A 165 -24.40 -9.98 4.32
C ASN A 165 -23.98 -9.07 3.15
N VAL A 166 -22.90 -9.40 2.48
CA VAL A 166 -22.41 -8.63 1.33
C VAL A 166 -23.10 -9.15 0.08
N THR A 167 -23.87 -8.28 -0.57
CA THR A 167 -24.51 -8.57 -1.85
C THR A 167 -23.63 -8.14 -3.02
N LYS A 168 -23.92 -8.67 -4.20
CA LYS A 168 -23.22 -8.26 -5.43
C LYS A 168 -23.42 -6.76 -5.69
N GLU A 169 -24.61 -6.25 -5.45
CA GLU A 169 -24.97 -4.84 -5.60
C GLU A 169 -24.12 -3.94 -4.67
N THR A 170 -23.84 -4.41 -3.44
CA THR A 170 -22.95 -3.71 -2.51
C THR A 170 -21.52 -3.64 -3.06
N LEU A 171 -21.02 -4.72 -3.64
CA LEU A 171 -19.69 -4.76 -4.24
C LEU A 171 -19.61 -3.87 -5.49
N ASP A 172 -20.62 -3.94 -6.37
CA ASP A 172 -20.69 -3.14 -7.60
C ASP A 172 -20.77 -1.62 -7.29
N ALA A 173 -21.40 -1.25 -6.17
CA ALA A 173 -21.47 0.15 -5.72
C ALA A 173 -20.12 0.69 -5.14
N MET A 174 -19.15 -0.18 -4.87
CA MET A 174 -17.83 0.17 -4.35
C MET A 174 -16.76 0.26 -5.46
N LEU A 175 -17.06 -0.18 -6.67
CA LEU A 175 -16.20 -0.10 -7.85
C LEU A 175 -16.38 1.20 -8.61
#